data_ad3eb5e82282776c5b078f7ae6aa7415
#
_entry.id   ad3eb5e82282776c5b078f7ae6aa7415
#
_cell.length_a   1.000
_cell.length_b   1.000
_cell.length_c   1.000
_cell.angle_alpha   90.00
_cell.angle_beta   90.00
_cell.angle_gamma   90.00
#
_symmetry.space_group_name_H-M   'P 1'
#
loop_
_entity.id
_entity.type
_entity.pdbx_description
1 polymer ?
#
loop_
_entity_poly.entity_id
_entity_poly.type
_entity_poly.pdbx_seq_one_letter_code
_entity_poly.pdbx_strand_id
1 'polypeptide(L)'
;MIGGARTLSGVVLAVTLASAVPDSGPAQAQLTRDQVLAALATASPEHPADFTGQDLSGLDLASVDFKRANLTKARLVGTNLTRAQLNSATLTDAVATQADFTAANLDVAVAYRVDLRHAVLRDASIFAVILYGADLSDADLSGARLIGPMNNAKAQRAKFIKANLGVDPGNQSMGIMRVDATAVDFSGADFTGANLFKALLVRADFTGADLTDADVAGADLAGAILKGIRGRDRLRGLDKALHVDQAIFND
;
A
#
# COMPACT_ATOMS: atom_id res chain seq x y z
N MET A 1 9.03 56.41 -57.66
CA MET A 1 10.30 55.74 -57.48
C MET A 1 10.21 54.92 -56.21
N ILE A 2 9.83 53.79 -56.40
CA ILE A 2 10.08 52.44 -55.89
C ILE A 2 10.52 52.35 -54.43
N GLY A 3 9.55 52.12 -53.54
CA GLY A 3 9.72 51.72 -52.15
C GLY A 3 9.65 50.20 -51.97
N GLY A 4 10.74 49.61 -51.46
CA GLY A 4 10.82 48.20 -51.22
C GLY A 4 10.09 47.79 -49.95
N ALA A 5 9.17 46.86 -50.08
CA ALA A 5 8.52 46.17 -48.97
C ALA A 5 9.45 45.10 -48.36
N ARG A 6 9.75 45.19 -47.09
CA ARG A 6 10.38 44.15 -46.31
C ARG A 6 9.29 43.26 -45.71
N THR A 7 9.24 42.02 -46.15
CA THR A 7 8.45 40.94 -45.57
C THR A 7 9.12 40.47 -44.31
N LEU A 8 8.46 40.65 -43.17
CA LEU A 8 8.80 39.98 -41.90
C LEU A 8 8.17 38.60 -41.89
N SER A 9 9.03 37.58 -41.92
CA SER A 9 8.66 36.18 -41.77
C SER A 9 8.36 35.90 -40.30
N GLY A 10 7.08 35.80 -39.94
CA GLY A 10 6.66 35.40 -38.62
C GLY A 10 6.70 33.90 -38.48
N VAL A 11 7.60 33.41 -37.61
CA VAL A 11 7.58 32.02 -37.17
C VAL A 11 6.41 31.86 -36.21
N VAL A 12 5.38 31.15 -36.68
CA VAL A 12 4.29 30.71 -35.81
C VAL A 12 4.74 29.46 -35.12
N LEU A 13 5.09 29.56 -33.84
CA LEU A 13 5.34 28.43 -32.96
C LEU A 13 3.98 27.83 -32.59
N ALA A 14 3.60 26.75 -33.26
CA ALA A 14 2.42 25.96 -32.89
C ALA A 14 2.72 25.20 -31.60
N VAL A 15 2.26 25.74 -30.47
CA VAL A 15 2.19 25.00 -29.21
C VAL A 15 1.01 24.03 -29.32
N THR A 16 1.28 22.78 -29.65
CA THR A 16 0.30 21.70 -29.49
C THR A 16 0.10 21.43 -28.02
N LEU A 17 -0.93 22.05 -27.43
CA LEU A 17 -1.50 21.61 -26.18
C LEU A 17 -2.07 20.20 -26.40
N ALA A 18 -1.34 19.17 -25.94
CA ALA A 18 -1.90 17.87 -25.76
C ALA A 18 -3.01 18.00 -24.70
N SER A 19 -4.24 18.11 -25.13
CA SER A 19 -5.41 17.96 -24.28
C SER A 19 -5.46 16.52 -23.78
N ALA A 20 -4.93 16.28 -22.57
CA ALA A 20 -5.32 15.12 -21.81
C ALA A 20 -6.83 15.26 -21.55
N VAL A 21 -7.63 14.53 -22.29
CA VAL A 21 -9.05 14.35 -22.02
C VAL A 21 -9.08 13.59 -20.70
N PRO A 22 -9.57 14.17 -19.59
CA PRO A 22 -9.83 13.36 -18.41
C PRO A 22 -10.93 12.37 -18.80
N ASP A 23 -10.71 11.09 -18.52
CA ASP A 23 -11.73 10.03 -18.57
C ASP A 23 -12.74 10.33 -17.45
N SER A 24 -13.56 11.35 -17.69
CA SER A 24 -14.62 11.78 -16.80
C SER A 24 -15.93 11.12 -17.25
N GLY A 25 -16.10 9.87 -16.86
CA GLY A 25 -17.45 9.40 -16.59
C GLY A 25 -18.13 10.41 -15.63
N PRO A 26 -19.47 10.48 -15.58
CA PRO A 26 -20.16 11.45 -14.73
C PRO A 26 -19.59 11.38 -13.32
N ALA A 27 -19.05 12.52 -12.83
CA ALA A 27 -18.48 12.59 -11.49
C ALA A 27 -19.59 12.15 -10.52
N GLN A 28 -19.40 11.00 -9.91
CA GLN A 28 -20.33 10.49 -8.90
C GLN A 28 -20.31 11.48 -7.75
N ALA A 29 -21.48 11.94 -7.31
CA ALA A 29 -21.57 12.91 -6.22
C ALA A 29 -20.91 12.31 -4.98
N GLN A 30 -20.04 13.09 -4.33
CA GLN A 30 -19.41 12.69 -3.08
C GLN A 30 -20.48 12.41 -2.03
N LEU A 31 -20.35 11.28 -1.34
CA LEU A 31 -21.23 10.97 -0.20
C LEU A 31 -20.96 11.91 0.96
N THR A 32 -21.95 12.13 1.78
CA THR A 32 -21.78 12.75 3.10
C THR A 32 -21.52 11.66 4.16
N ARG A 33 -20.91 12.06 5.28
CA ARG A 33 -20.72 11.16 6.44
C ARG A 33 -22.06 10.55 6.89
N ASP A 34 -23.11 11.33 6.97
CA ASP A 34 -24.45 10.86 7.42
C ASP A 34 -25.03 9.81 6.47
N GLN A 35 -24.84 9.96 5.16
CA GLN A 35 -25.24 8.96 4.18
C GLN A 35 -24.48 7.65 4.35
N VAL A 36 -23.15 7.72 4.61
CA VAL A 36 -22.35 6.53 4.91
C VAL A 36 -22.85 5.83 6.17
N LEU A 37 -23.06 6.58 7.26
CA LEU A 37 -23.56 6.02 8.52
C LEU A 37 -24.97 5.41 8.38
N ALA A 38 -25.87 6.06 7.62
CA ALA A 38 -27.19 5.54 7.35
C ALA A 38 -27.16 4.21 6.59
N ALA A 39 -26.31 4.10 5.56
CA ALA A 39 -26.12 2.87 4.82
C ALA A 39 -25.56 1.74 5.72
N LEU A 40 -24.57 2.05 6.57
CA LEU A 40 -24.00 1.09 7.50
C LEU A 40 -24.98 0.65 8.59
N ALA A 41 -25.88 1.54 9.03
CA ALA A 41 -26.88 1.23 10.05
C ALA A 41 -27.90 0.18 9.58
N THR A 42 -28.16 0.10 8.27
CA THR A 42 -29.08 -0.88 7.67
C THR A 42 -28.39 -2.16 7.18
N ALA A 43 -27.05 -2.19 7.21
CA ALA A 43 -26.26 -3.33 6.76
C ALA A 43 -26.35 -4.52 7.72
N SER A 44 -26.27 -5.74 7.17
CA SER A 44 -26.14 -6.99 7.90
C SER A 44 -25.00 -7.84 7.31
N PRO A 45 -24.58 -8.93 7.97
CA PRO A 45 -23.59 -9.86 7.40
C PRO A 45 -23.99 -10.44 6.04
N GLU A 46 -25.30 -10.65 5.81
CA GLU A 46 -25.87 -11.19 4.57
C GLU A 46 -26.04 -10.10 3.50
N HIS A 47 -26.21 -8.85 3.93
CA HIS A 47 -26.40 -7.68 3.07
C HIS A 47 -25.48 -6.56 3.55
N PRO A 48 -24.17 -6.67 3.31
CA PRO A 48 -23.22 -5.62 3.69
C PRO A 48 -23.49 -4.32 2.93
N ALA A 49 -23.14 -3.18 3.52
CA ALA A 49 -23.26 -1.91 2.83
C ALA A 49 -22.41 -1.91 1.55
N ASP A 50 -22.96 -1.39 0.46
CA ASP A 50 -22.31 -1.32 -0.84
C ASP A 50 -21.93 0.14 -1.19
N PHE A 51 -20.65 0.40 -1.20
CA PHE A 51 -20.03 1.67 -1.60
C PHE A 51 -19.20 1.51 -2.88
N THR A 52 -19.54 0.52 -3.72
CA THR A 52 -18.81 0.26 -4.97
C THR A 52 -18.75 1.53 -5.83
N GLY A 53 -17.53 1.97 -6.14
CA GLY A 53 -17.27 3.15 -6.96
C GLY A 53 -17.68 4.48 -6.33
N GLN A 54 -18.22 4.51 -5.11
CA GLN A 54 -18.67 5.75 -4.44
C GLN A 54 -17.47 6.63 -4.03
N ASP A 55 -17.70 7.93 -3.98
CA ASP A 55 -16.71 8.90 -3.52
C ASP A 55 -16.93 9.24 -2.03
N LEU A 56 -16.00 8.79 -1.21
CA LEU A 56 -15.91 9.04 0.23
C LEU A 56 -14.69 9.93 0.56
N SER A 57 -14.08 10.56 -0.44
CA SER A 57 -12.84 11.31 -0.27
C SER A 57 -12.98 12.43 0.76
N GLY A 58 -11.95 12.63 1.60
CA GLY A 58 -11.89 13.70 2.61
C GLY A 58 -12.90 13.58 3.77
N LEU A 59 -13.73 12.54 3.81
CA LEU A 59 -14.67 12.36 4.93
C LEU A 59 -13.95 12.00 6.23
N ASP A 60 -14.49 12.47 7.34
CA ASP A 60 -14.11 11.98 8.66
C ASP A 60 -14.96 10.75 9.01
N LEU A 61 -14.35 9.58 8.86
CA LEU A 61 -14.93 8.27 9.16
C LEU A 61 -14.15 7.55 10.27
N ALA A 62 -13.49 8.34 11.15
CA ALA A 62 -12.75 7.80 12.26
C ALA A 62 -13.65 6.93 13.18
N SER A 63 -13.13 5.78 13.56
CA SER A 63 -13.81 4.77 14.40
C SER A 63 -15.13 4.22 13.83
N VAL A 64 -15.43 4.45 12.56
CA VAL A 64 -16.63 3.89 11.92
C VAL A 64 -16.43 2.38 11.71
N ASP A 65 -17.49 1.62 12.01
CA ASP A 65 -17.53 0.18 11.74
C ASP A 65 -18.16 -0.08 10.35
N PHE A 66 -17.31 -0.49 9.40
CA PHE A 66 -17.71 -0.81 8.03
C PHE A 66 -18.29 -2.22 7.86
N LYS A 67 -18.26 -3.07 8.89
CA LYS A 67 -19.00 -4.36 8.91
C LYS A 67 -18.95 -5.15 7.62
N ARG A 68 -17.77 -5.41 7.08
CA ARG A 68 -17.59 -6.15 5.82
C ARG A 68 -18.09 -5.41 4.57
N ALA A 69 -18.24 -4.10 4.63
CA ALA A 69 -18.73 -3.29 3.51
C ALA A 69 -17.93 -3.55 2.21
N ASN A 70 -18.62 -3.41 1.10
CA ASN A 70 -18.00 -3.44 -0.22
C ASN A 70 -17.57 -2.02 -0.62
N LEU A 71 -16.26 -1.79 -0.63
CA LEU A 71 -15.58 -0.56 -1.04
C LEU A 71 -14.84 -0.76 -2.38
N THR A 72 -15.23 -1.74 -3.19
CA THR A 72 -14.62 -2.00 -4.49
C THR A 72 -14.67 -0.74 -5.36
N LYS A 73 -13.49 -0.32 -5.86
CA LYS A 73 -13.33 0.90 -6.68
C LYS A 73 -13.78 2.20 -5.98
N ALA A 74 -14.05 2.17 -4.69
CA ALA A 74 -14.39 3.38 -3.94
C ALA A 74 -13.22 4.37 -3.95
N ARG A 75 -13.54 5.67 -3.88
CA ARG A 75 -12.57 6.75 -3.70
C ARG A 75 -12.53 7.12 -2.22
N LEU A 76 -11.37 6.97 -1.63
CA LEU A 76 -11.09 7.23 -0.21
C LEU A 76 -9.93 8.23 -0.07
N VAL A 77 -9.74 9.10 -1.07
CA VAL A 77 -8.59 10.02 -1.12
C VAL A 77 -8.63 11.00 0.07
N GLY A 78 -7.59 10.95 0.92
CA GLY A 78 -7.52 11.81 2.10
C GLY A 78 -8.61 11.55 3.15
N THR A 79 -9.31 10.42 3.09
CA THR A 79 -10.32 10.06 4.08
C THR A 79 -9.68 9.74 5.42
N ASN A 80 -10.24 10.27 6.51
CA ASN A 80 -9.85 9.88 7.87
C ASN A 80 -10.57 8.57 8.27
N LEU A 81 -9.82 7.47 8.31
CA LEU A 81 -10.24 6.14 8.73
C LEU A 81 -9.52 5.69 10.01
N THR A 82 -9.03 6.66 10.81
CA THR A 82 -8.34 6.37 12.07
C THR A 82 -9.20 5.49 12.96
N ARG A 83 -8.67 4.34 13.40
CA ARG A 83 -9.35 3.34 14.22
C ARG A 83 -10.65 2.77 13.59
N ALA A 84 -10.89 2.95 12.31
CA ALA A 84 -12.04 2.36 11.64
C ALA A 84 -11.95 0.83 11.64
N GLN A 85 -13.11 0.16 11.70
CA GLN A 85 -13.20 -1.29 11.61
C GLN A 85 -13.54 -1.67 10.17
N LEU A 86 -12.54 -2.13 9.45
CA LEU A 86 -12.63 -2.55 8.03
C LEU A 86 -12.39 -4.06 7.88
N ASN A 87 -12.48 -4.79 8.98
CA ASN A 87 -12.28 -6.24 8.96
C ASN A 87 -13.27 -6.93 8.03
N SER A 88 -12.75 -7.81 7.19
CA SER A 88 -13.48 -8.49 6.11
C SER A 88 -14.09 -7.56 5.05
N ALA A 89 -13.77 -6.27 5.02
CA ALA A 89 -14.21 -5.36 3.95
C ALA A 89 -13.52 -5.71 2.62
N THR A 90 -14.15 -5.31 1.51
CA THR A 90 -13.56 -5.44 0.17
C THR A 90 -13.14 -4.07 -0.32
N LEU A 91 -11.82 -3.88 -0.56
CA LEU A 91 -11.20 -2.64 -1.08
C LEU A 91 -10.55 -2.87 -2.46
N THR A 92 -10.98 -3.88 -3.19
CA THR A 92 -10.41 -4.20 -4.52
C THR A 92 -10.50 -2.99 -5.45
N ASP A 93 -9.37 -2.60 -6.06
CA ASP A 93 -9.26 -1.44 -6.95
C ASP A 93 -9.67 -0.10 -6.29
N ALA A 94 -9.81 -0.02 -4.97
CA ALA A 94 -10.12 1.25 -4.30
C ALA A 94 -8.92 2.22 -4.39
N VAL A 95 -9.21 3.53 -4.43
CA VAL A 95 -8.22 4.60 -4.43
C VAL A 95 -8.24 5.26 -3.06
N ALA A 96 -7.25 4.93 -2.24
CA ALA A 96 -7.10 5.42 -0.86
C ALA A 96 -5.80 6.22 -0.66
N THR A 97 -5.40 6.96 -1.71
CA THR A 97 -4.20 7.79 -1.63
C THR A 97 -4.34 8.85 -0.54
N GLN A 98 -3.29 9.02 0.28
CA GLN A 98 -3.28 9.99 1.39
C GLN A 98 -4.34 9.73 2.48
N ALA A 99 -5.04 8.59 2.46
CA ALA A 99 -6.00 8.25 3.52
C ALA A 99 -5.27 7.92 4.83
N ASP A 100 -5.91 8.20 5.96
CA ASP A 100 -5.37 7.91 7.29
C ASP A 100 -6.08 6.67 7.88
N PHE A 101 -5.37 5.54 7.90
CA PHE A 101 -5.77 4.28 8.51
C PHE A 101 -5.06 4.04 9.85
N THR A 102 -4.56 5.08 10.52
CA THR A 102 -3.85 4.91 11.80
C THR A 102 -4.67 4.09 12.78
N ALA A 103 -4.09 3.01 13.28
CA ALA A 103 -4.72 2.05 14.19
C ALA A 103 -6.04 1.43 13.66
N ALA A 104 -6.31 1.48 12.36
CA ALA A 104 -7.47 0.81 11.76
C ALA A 104 -7.30 -0.71 11.79
N ASN A 105 -8.42 -1.40 11.82
CA ASN A 105 -8.47 -2.86 11.70
C ASN A 105 -8.89 -3.24 10.28
N LEU A 106 -7.95 -3.77 9.49
CA LEU A 106 -8.19 -4.30 8.15
C LEU A 106 -8.12 -5.84 8.11
N ASP A 107 -8.15 -6.52 9.25
CA ASP A 107 -7.96 -7.96 9.31
C ASP A 107 -8.91 -8.69 8.35
N VAL A 108 -8.36 -9.64 7.59
CA VAL A 108 -9.09 -10.48 6.62
C VAL A 108 -9.74 -9.66 5.47
N ALA A 109 -9.39 -8.39 5.30
CA ALA A 109 -9.89 -7.59 4.18
C ALA A 109 -9.33 -8.08 2.83
N VAL A 110 -10.07 -7.83 1.78
CA VAL A 110 -9.68 -8.14 0.39
C VAL A 110 -9.36 -6.83 -0.33
N ALA A 111 -8.08 -6.60 -0.63
CA ALA A 111 -7.58 -5.33 -1.13
C ALA A 111 -6.67 -5.51 -2.37
N TYR A 112 -7.14 -6.29 -3.36
CA TYR A 112 -6.43 -6.45 -4.62
C TYR A 112 -6.23 -5.11 -5.31
N ARG A 113 -5.00 -4.80 -5.73
CA ARG A 113 -4.64 -3.62 -6.51
C ARG A 113 -5.14 -2.30 -5.89
N VAL A 114 -5.31 -2.26 -4.57
CA VAL A 114 -5.67 -1.02 -3.86
C VAL A 114 -4.53 -0.01 -4.01
N ASP A 115 -4.89 1.24 -4.25
CA ASP A 115 -3.94 2.36 -4.29
C ASP A 115 -3.86 3.02 -2.90
N LEU A 116 -2.80 2.70 -2.17
CA LEU A 116 -2.49 3.22 -0.83
C LEU A 116 -1.28 4.17 -0.84
N ARG A 117 -0.95 4.76 -2.01
CA ARG A 117 0.19 5.68 -2.09
C ARG A 117 0.04 6.84 -1.13
N HIS A 118 1.11 7.14 -0.39
CA HIS A 118 1.15 8.19 0.63
C HIS A 118 0.12 8.01 1.78
N ALA A 119 -0.53 6.85 1.90
CA ALA A 119 -1.46 6.59 3.00
C ALA A 119 -0.71 6.40 4.33
N VAL A 120 -1.38 6.67 5.43
CA VAL A 120 -0.86 6.45 6.79
C VAL A 120 -1.56 5.22 7.36
N LEU A 121 -0.79 4.16 7.63
CA LEU A 121 -1.27 2.89 8.21
C LEU A 121 -0.53 2.58 9.53
N ARG A 122 -0.13 3.63 10.28
CA ARG A 122 0.60 3.44 11.53
C ARG A 122 -0.21 2.62 12.53
N ASP A 123 0.45 1.63 13.13
CA ASP A 123 -0.16 0.75 14.13
C ASP A 123 -1.43 0.02 13.64
N ALA A 124 -1.69 -0.02 12.33
CA ALA A 124 -2.84 -0.72 11.76
C ALA A 124 -2.67 -2.24 11.92
N SER A 125 -3.80 -2.93 12.14
CA SER A 125 -3.87 -4.39 12.03
C SER A 125 -4.22 -4.78 10.60
N ILE A 126 -3.29 -5.47 9.93
CA ILE A 126 -3.38 -5.90 8.53
C ILE A 126 -3.11 -7.41 8.49
N PHE A 127 -3.86 -8.16 9.30
CA PHE A 127 -3.70 -9.60 9.44
C PHE A 127 -4.54 -10.36 8.43
N ALA A 128 -3.95 -11.31 7.71
CA ALA A 128 -4.58 -12.12 6.67
C ALA A 128 -5.25 -11.28 5.55
N VAL A 129 -4.79 -10.06 5.33
CA VAL A 129 -5.24 -9.20 4.22
C VAL A 129 -4.63 -9.68 2.92
N ILE A 130 -5.39 -9.59 1.82
CA ILE A 130 -4.92 -9.90 0.48
C ILE A 130 -4.57 -8.59 -0.25
N LEU A 131 -3.26 -8.34 -0.46
CA LEU A 131 -2.71 -7.11 -1.05
C LEU A 131 -2.03 -7.36 -2.41
N TYR A 132 -2.41 -8.38 -3.16
CA TYR A 132 -1.81 -8.65 -4.47
C TYR A 132 -1.85 -7.43 -5.39
N GLY A 133 -0.68 -7.00 -5.87
CA GLY A 133 -0.54 -5.90 -6.79
C GLY A 133 -0.95 -4.54 -6.22
N ALA A 134 -1.09 -4.39 -4.90
CA ALA A 134 -1.36 -3.12 -4.24
C ALA A 134 -0.19 -2.13 -4.45
N ASP A 135 -0.48 -0.84 -4.42
CA ASP A 135 0.54 0.22 -4.43
C ASP A 135 0.57 0.94 -3.08
N LEU A 136 1.62 0.65 -2.30
CA LEU A 136 1.91 1.26 -0.98
C LEU A 136 3.11 2.22 -1.07
N SER A 137 3.46 2.70 -2.27
CA SER A 137 4.62 3.59 -2.44
C SER A 137 4.45 4.85 -1.58
N ASP A 138 5.51 5.21 -0.86
CA ASP A 138 5.54 6.34 0.07
C ASP A 138 4.54 6.23 1.26
N ALA A 139 3.91 5.09 1.49
CA ALA A 139 3.00 4.89 2.63
C ALA A 139 3.78 4.72 3.95
N ASP A 140 3.14 5.05 5.07
CA ASP A 140 3.70 4.90 6.41
C ASP A 140 3.01 3.76 7.17
N LEU A 141 3.65 2.60 7.23
CA LEU A 141 3.21 1.41 7.96
C LEU A 141 4.00 1.20 9.26
N SER A 142 4.57 2.28 9.83
CA SER A 142 5.34 2.17 11.07
C SER A 142 4.51 1.55 12.19
N GLY A 143 5.03 0.53 12.86
CA GLY A 143 4.34 -0.20 13.92
C GLY A 143 3.21 -1.12 13.46
N ALA A 144 2.83 -1.12 12.18
CA ALA A 144 1.75 -1.96 11.67
C ALA A 144 2.07 -3.46 11.80
N ARG A 145 1.03 -4.28 11.97
CA ARG A 145 1.10 -5.73 11.86
C ARG A 145 0.60 -6.16 10.49
N LEU A 146 1.52 -6.45 9.56
CA LEU A 146 1.20 -6.85 8.19
C LEU A 146 1.56 -8.32 7.98
N ILE A 147 0.56 -9.18 7.95
CA ILE A 147 0.69 -10.62 7.76
C ILE A 147 -0.32 -11.07 6.70
N GLY A 148 0.17 -11.67 5.63
CA GLY A 148 -0.66 -12.07 4.50
C GLY A 148 0.04 -11.88 3.17
N PRO A 149 -0.61 -12.24 2.06
CA PRO A 149 -0.01 -12.15 0.74
C PRO A 149 -0.05 -10.71 0.19
N MET A 150 1.11 -10.22 -0.28
CA MET A 150 1.26 -8.95 -0.99
C MET A 150 2.12 -9.08 -2.27
N ASN A 151 2.11 -10.25 -2.89
CA ASN A 151 2.92 -10.55 -4.06
C ASN A 151 2.73 -9.51 -5.17
N ASN A 152 3.83 -9.11 -5.79
CA ASN A 152 3.89 -8.09 -6.84
C ASN A 152 3.33 -6.71 -6.42
N ALA A 153 3.23 -6.42 -5.13
CA ALA A 153 2.91 -5.09 -4.66
C ALA A 153 4.10 -4.12 -4.88
N LYS A 154 3.80 -2.83 -4.88
CA LYS A 154 4.80 -1.76 -4.86
C LYS A 154 4.81 -1.13 -3.48
N ALA A 155 5.98 -0.96 -2.92
CA ALA A 155 6.18 -0.34 -1.60
C ALA A 155 7.47 0.50 -1.58
N GLN A 156 7.78 1.14 -2.74
CA GLN A 156 8.97 1.99 -2.85
C GLN A 156 8.90 3.12 -1.83
N ARG A 157 9.98 3.35 -1.12
CA ARG A 157 10.12 4.41 -0.09
C ARG A 157 9.09 4.35 1.02
N ALA A 158 8.34 3.25 1.14
CA ALA A 158 7.40 3.06 2.24
C ALA A 158 8.14 2.88 3.56
N LYS A 159 7.49 3.23 4.67
CA LYS A 159 8.05 3.09 6.02
C LYS A 159 7.43 1.88 6.71
N PHE A 160 8.26 0.94 7.07
CA PHE A 160 7.94 -0.24 7.87
C PHE A 160 8.69 -0.23 9.21
N ILE A 161 8.95 0.98 9.75
CA ILE A 161 9.73 1.15 10.99
C ILE A 161 9.05 0.40 12.13
N LYS A 162 9.75 -0.59 12.73
CA LYS A 162 9.24 -1.45 13.80
C LYS A 162 7.95 -2.21 13.43
N ALA A 163 7.60 -2.31 12.16
CA ALA A 163 6.45 -3.09 11.71
C ALA A 163 6.70 -4.60 11.91
N ASN A 164 5.62 -5.34 12.11
CA ASN A 164 5.66 -6.79 12.23
C ASN A 164 5.13 -7.45 10.95
N LEU A 165 6.05 -8.01 10.16
CA LEU A 165 5.80 -8.77 8.93
C LEU A 165 6.19 -10.25 9.10
N GLY A 166 6.66 -10.62 10.28
CA GLY A 166 7.14 -11.96 10.59
C GLY A 166 6.01 -12.96 10.89
N VAL A 167 6.43 -14.16 11.30
CA VAL A 167 5.49 -15.21 11.70
C VAL A 167 4.68 -14.78 12.93
N ASP A 168 3.38 -15.03 12.88
CA ASP A 168 2.51 -14.88 14.04
C ASP A 168 2.62 -16.12 14.96
N PRO A 169 3.24 -16.02 16.14
CA PRO A 169 3.39 -17.15 17.04
C PRO A 169 2.05 -17.61 17.68
N GLY A 170 1.03 -16.73 17.69
CA GLY A 170 -0.26 -17.00 18.30
C GLY A 170 -1.22 -17.84 17.45
N ASN A 171 -0.95 -18.03 16.16
CA ASN A 171 -1.90 -18.60 15.20
C ASN A 171 -1.36 -19.82 14.44
N GLN A 172 -0.49 -20.62 15.07
CA GLN A 172 0.21 -21.74 14.43
C GLN A 172 -0.69 -22.93 14.09
N SER A 173 -1.90 -23.02 14.64
CA SER A 173 -2.85 -24.10 14.34
C SER A 173 -3.43 -24.02 12.93
N MET A 174 -3.35 -22.88 12.26
CA MET A 174 -3.83 -22.63 10.88
C MET A 174 -2.71 -22.67 9.83
N GLY A 175 -1.51 -23.10 10.23
CA GLY A 175 -0.31 -23.04 9.39
C GLY A 175 0.57 -21.83 9.73
N ILE A 176 1.67 -21.67 8.99
CA ILE A 176 2.61 -20.56 9.24
C ILE A 176 2.03 -19.29 8.61
N MET A 177 1.40 -18.46 9.43
CA MET A 177 0.91 -17.14 9.03
C MET A 177 2.07 -16.15 9.07
N ARG A 178 2.48 -15.65 7.92
CA ARG A 178 3.59 -14.70 7.72
C ARG A 178 3.30 -13.82 6.49
N VAL A 179 4.06 -12.76 6.32
CA VAL A 179 3.98 -12.03 5.05
C VAL A 179 4.51 -12.90 3.91
N ASP A 180 3.80 -12.90 2.78
CA ASP A 180 4.34 -13.31 1.49
C ASP A 180 4.54 -12.07 0.62
N ALA A 181 5.77 -11.59 0.58
CA ALA A 181 6.20 -10.43 -0.19
C ALA A 181 7.01 -10.85 -1.43
N THR A 182 6.67 -11.98 -2.03
CA THR A 182 7.31 -12.44 -3.27
C THR A 182 7.19 -11.40 -4.37
N ALA A 183 8.33 -11.02 -4.93
CA ALA A 183 8.47 -10.04 -6.02
C ALA A 183 7.88 -8.65 -5.70
N VAL A 184 7.87 -8.26 -4.43
CA VAL A 184 7.53 -6.90 -4.01
C VAL A 184 8.70 -5.96 -4.27
N ASP A 185 8.41 -4.76 -4.72
CA ASP A 185 9.39 -3.68 -4.84
C ASP A 185 9.41 -2.85 -3.55
N PHE A 186 10.45 -3.05 -2.73
CA PHE A 186 10.74 -2.31 -1.51
C PHE A 186 11.90 -1.32 -1.70
N SER A 187 12.20 -0.92 -2.93
CA SER A 187 13.34 -0.04 -3.18
C SER A 187 13.24 1.26 -2.39
N GLY A 188 14.32 1.61 -1.68
CA GLY A 188 14.40 2.78 -0.82
C GLY A 188 13.49 2.76 0.42
N ALA A 189 12.79 1.66 0.73
CA ALA A 189 11.94 1.56 1.91
C ALA A 189 12.73 1.55 3.22
N ASP A 190 12.10 1.95 4.32
CA ASP A 190 12.68 1.98 5.66
C ASP A 190 12.11 0.84 6.52
N PHE A 191 12.93 -0.16 6.80
CA PHE A 191 12.62 -1.31 7.66
C PHE A 191 13.33 -1.23 9.01
N THR A 192 13.73 -0.04 9.46
CA THR A 192 14.45 0.10 10.72
C THR A 192 13.71 -0.60 11.87
N GLY A 193 14.38 -1.61 12.46
CA GLY A 193 13.81 -2.41 13.55
C GLY A 193 12.62 -3.29 13.22
N ALA A 194 12.29 -3.47 11.94
CA ALA A 194 11.17 -4.31 11.51
C ALA A 194 11.42 -5.80 11.82
N ASN A 195 10.34 -6.51 12.09
CA ASN A 195 10.35 -7.96 12.21
C ASN A 195 9.97 -8.60 10.86
N LEU A 196 10.94 -9.25 10.21
CA LEU A 196 10.79 -10.04 8.99
C LEU A 196 11.07 -11.53 9.25
N PHE A 197 10.99 -11.97 10.51
CA PHE A 197 11.27 -13.34 10.91
C PHE A 197 10.45 -14.35 10.11
N LYS A 198 11.14 -15.22 9.38
CA LYS A 198 10.54 -16.23 8.47
C LYS A 198 9.64 -15.65 7.38
N ALA A 199 9.72 -14.38 7.03
CA ALA A 199 8.99 -13.80 5.90
C ALA A 199 9.36 -14.47 4.57
N LEU A 200 8.44 -14.51 3.61
CA LEU A 200 8.75 -14.89 2.23
C LEU A 200 9.12 -13.63 1.44
N LEU A 201 10.41 -13.50 1.12
CA LEU A 201 10.99 -12.33 0.43
C LEU A 201 11.59 -12.73 -0.93
N VAL A 202 11.07 -13.82 -1.51
CA VAL A 202 11.57 -14.37 -2.77
C VAL A 202 11.49 -13.34 -3.88
N ARG A 203 12.62 -13.01 -4.51
CA ARG A 203 12.74 -11.99 -5.56
C ARG A 203 12.25 -10.59 -5.15
N ALA A 204 12.15 -10.28 -3.86
CA ALA A 204 11.83 -8.94 -3.41
C ALA A 204 13.02 -7.99 -3.70
N ASP A 205 12.72 -6.75 -4.08
CA ASP A 205 13.73 -5.74 -4.38
C ASP A 205 13.89 -4.76 -3.19
N PHE A 206 15.00 -4.87 -2.47
CA PHE A 206 15.38 -3.97 -1.37
C PHE A 206 16.45 -2.96 -1.79
N THR A 207 16.62 -2.69 -3.08
CA THR A 207 17.66 -1.75 -3.55
C THR A 207 17.59 -0.42 -2.79
N GLY A 208 18.67 -0.07 -2.09
CA GLY A 208 18.78 1.17 -1.30
C GLY A 208 17.89 1.24 -0.05
N ALA A 209 17.22 0.15 0.34
CA ALA A 209 16.39 0.12 1.55
C ALA A 209 17.25 0.23 2.82
N ASP A 210 16.63 0.70 3.92
CA ASP A 210 17.22 0.72 5.25
C ASP A 210 16.76 -0.51 6.05
N LEU A 211 17.69 -1.42 6.34
CA LEU A 211 17.44 -2.64 7.11
C LEU A 211 18.10 -2.60 8.49
N THR A 212 18.43 -1.39 8.97
CA THR A 212 19.08 -1.21 10.28
C THR A 212 18.23 -1.85 11.38
N ASP A 213 18.84 -2.77 12.15
CA ASP A 213 18.19 -3.52 13.24
C ASP A 213 16.97 -4.38 12.83
N ALA A 214 16.70 -4.55 11.54
CA ALA A 214 15.66 -5.48 11.08
C ALA A 214 16.05 -6.93 11.41
N ASP A 215 15.05 -7.80 11.59
CA ASP A 215 15.26 -9.22 11.87
C ASP A 215 14.77 -10.06 10.68
N VAL A 216 15.72 -10.67 9.94
CA VAL A 216 15.45 -11.55 8.79
C VAL A 216 15.72 -13.02 9.08
N ALA A 217 15.86 -13.41 10.36
CA ALA A 217 16.15 -14.80 10.70
C ALA A 217 15.09 -15.76 10.12
N GLY A 218 15.55 -16.74 9.36
CA GLY A 218 14.68 -17.71 8.69
C GLY A 218 13.83 -17.15 7.55
N ALA A 219 13.99 -15.88 7.17
CA ALA A 219 13.35 -15.33 5.97
C ALA A 219 13.90 -16.01 4.71
N ASP A 220 13.05 -16.20 3.71
CA ASP A 220 13.46 -16.76 2.41
C ASP A 220 13.88 -15.64 1.46
N LEU A 221 15.17 -15.54 1.16
CA LEU A 221 15.79 -14.52 0.34
C LEU A 221 16.13 -15.00 -1.09
N ALA A 222 15.54 -16.10 -1.56
CA ALA A 222 15.83 -16.62 -2.89
C ALA A 222 15.64 -15.57 -3.99
N GLY A 223 16.75 -15.16 -4.62
CA GLY A 223 16.75 -14.15 -5.67
C GLY A 223 16.38 -12.73 -5.23
N ALA A 224 16.33 -12.45 -3.91
CA ALA A 224 16.11 -11.09 -3.40
C ALA A 224 17.28 -10.16 -3.79
N ILE A 225 16.97 -8.90 -4.08
CA ILE A 225 17.95 -7.86 -4.43
C ILE A 225 18.19 -7.00 -3.21
N LEU A 226 19.42 -7.03 -2.68
CA LEU A 226 19.86 -6.31 -1.48
C LEU A 226 20.98 -5.31 -1.82
N LYS A 227 20.94 -4.72 -3.02
CA LYS A 227 21.95 -3.77 -3.50
C LYS A 227 21.87 -2.46 -2.73
N GLY A 228 23.02 -1.98 -2.24
CA GLY A 228 23.12 -0.67 -1.58
C GLY A 228 22.22 -0.52 -0.35
N ILE A 229 21.83 -1.62 0.31
CA ILE A 229 21.07 -1.55 1.58
C ILE A 229 21.86 -0.83 2.65
N ARG A 230 21.19 -0.07 3.50
CA ARG A 230 21.77 0.52 4.70
C ARG A 230 21.59 -0.41 5.90
N GLY A 231 22.50 -0.30 6.89
CA GLY A 231 22.41 -1.05 8.13
C GLY A 231 22.73 -2.55 8.01
N ARG A 232 23.45 -2.98 6.97
CA ARG A 232 23.83 -4.39 6.75
C ARG A 232 24.60 -4.98 7.94
N ASP A 233 25.44 -4.20 8.58
CA ASP A 233 26.23 -4.57 9.78
C ASP A 233 25.36 -4.75 11.03
N ARG A 234 24.16 -4.21 11.04
CA ARG A 234 23.19 -4.27 12.12
C ARG A 234 21.97 -5.14 11.78
N LEU A 235 21.91 -5.68 10.56
CA LEU A 235 20.84 -6.60 10.11
C LEU A 235 20.95 -7.93 10.89
N ARG A 236 19.90 -8.27 11.62
CA ARG A 236 19.90 -9.44 12.49
C ARG A 236 19.45 -10.70 11.76
N GLY A 237 20.10 -11.82 12.03
CA GLY A 237 19.67 -13.15 11.57
C GLY A 237 19.90 -13.42 10.10
N LEU A 238 20.75 -12.66 9.42
CA LEU A 238 21.10 -12.90 8.02
C LEU A 238 21.82 -14.27 7.87
N ASP A 239 22.61 -14.68 8.86
CA ASP A 239 23.26 -15.99 8.96
C ASP A 239 22.28 -17.17 9.10
N LYS A 240 21.04 -16.89 9.45
CA LYS A 240 19.93 -17.87 9.62
C LYS A 240 18.87 -17.76 8.54
N ALA A 241 18.98 -16.79 7.66
CA ALA A 241 18.06 -16.63 6.53
C ALA A 241 18.28 -17.75 5.50
N LEU A 242 17.24 -18.11 4.77
CA LEU A 242 17.27 -19.13 3.73
C LEU A 242 17.71 -18.51 2.40
N HIS A 243 18.44 -19.28 1.60
CA HIS A 243 18.88 -18.95 0.24
C HIS A 243 19.63 -17.62 0.12
N VAL A 244 20.42 -17.27 1.15
CA VAL A 244 21.27 -16.05 1.15
C VAL A 244 22.30 -16.09 0.01
N ASP A 245 22.73 -17.30 -0.37
CA ASP A 245 23.61 -17.54 -1.51
C ASP A 245 23.01 -17.19 -2.88
N GLN A 246 21.68 -17.11 -2.97
CA GLN A 246 20.93 -16.70 -4.16
C GLN A 246 20.55 -15.22 -4.13
N ALA A 247 20.73 -14.55 -3.01
CA ALA A 247 20.45 -13.12 -2.88
C ALA A 247 21.55 -12.26 -3.54
N ILE A 248 21.19 -11.10 -4.07
CA ILE A 248 22.07 -10.24 -4.86
C ILE A 248 22.55 -9.06 -3.99
N PHE A 249 23.78 -9.14 -3.53
CA PHE A 249 24.48 -8.11 -2.75
C PHE A 249 25.60 -7.50 -3.61
N ASN A 250 25.31 -6.68 -4.59
CA ASN A 250 26.38 -5.97 -5.29
C ASN A 250 26.53 -4.59 -4.64
N ASP A 251 27.70 -4.37 -4.07
CA ASP A 251 28.14 -3.06 -3.57
C ASP A 251 28.58 -2.18 -4.74
#